data_05ae8b8849ab29752bc0effc40c14106
#
_entry.id   05ae8b8849ab29752bc0effc40c14106
#
_cell.length_a   1.000
_cell.length_b   1.000
_cell.length_c   1.000
_cell.angle_alpha   90.00
_cell.angle_beta   90.00
_cell.angle_gamma   90.00
#
_symmetry.space_group_name_H-M   'P 1'
#
loop_
_entity.id
_entity.type
_entity.pdbx_description
1 polymer ?
#
loop_
_entity_poly.entity_id
_entity_poly.type
_entity_poly.pdbx_seq_one_letter_code
_entity_poly.pdbx_strand_id
1 'polypeptide(L)'
;MNLRVLTVADLHQSGSHYRWLLDEVQAKRPDVVAFVGDVLNDPRTSQSDRVGTEDAAELLSNLPCPQLVFVRGNHEQEDWPKFVAAWPLHERPLVALSGAVHIVGPLVIVGFPCHTGWEEPWYETLPKVGNEIINDISLSGRKVLSADYEFWLSPLIRRFGPAASTLWLMHEPPQVREIARPYACNPRWTKAVERFRPLLTVSGHDHHTPMQYNTWHGELGATVCLNVGRGVMSLHYCVLDFEFPESKPCLPTRITVEAFPWKSQVVIQPK
;
A
#
# COMPACT_ATOMS: atom_id res chain seq x y z
N MET A 1 3.72 -16.35 16.05
CA MET A 1 2.49 -15.81 15.44
C MET A 1 2.74 -15.56 13.97
N ASN A 2 1.82 -15.97 13.10
CA ASN A 2 1.93 -15.73 11.66
C ASN A 2 0.88 -14.72 11.24
N LEU A 3 1.22 -13.86 10.28
CA LEU A 3 0.34 -12.86 9.70
C LEU A 3 0.49 -12.88 8.18
N ARG A 4 -0.62 -12.96 7.47
CA ARG A 4 -0.65 -12.96 6.00
C ARG A 4 -1.25 -11.67 5.47
N VAL A 5 -0.51 -10.99 4.60
CA VAL A 5 -0.96 -9.79 3.91
C VAL A 5 -1.00 -10.07 2.40
N LEU A 6 -2.15 -9.86 1.77
CA LEU A 6 -2.26 -9.84 0.32
C LEU A 6 -2.19 -8.38 -0.14
N THR A 7 -1.26 -8.07 -1.04
CA THR A 7 -1.10 -6.72 -1.59
C THR A 7 -1.47 -6.70 -3.06
N VAL A 8 -2.24 -5.69 -3.45
CA VAL A 8 -2.71 -5.48 -4.82
C VAL A 8 -2.69 -3.99 -5.14
N ALA A 9 -2.43 -3.63 -6.40
CA ALA A 9 -2.47 -2.26 -6.89
C ALA A 9 -3.15 -2.21 -8.28
N ASP A 10 -3.42 -1.00 -8.74
CA ASP A 10 -3.76 -0.72 -10.15
C ASP A 10 -4.97 -1.52 -10.69
N LEU A 11 -6.00 -1.71 -9.88
CA LEU A 11 -7.23 -2.41 -10.29
C LEU A 11 -8.06 -1.61 -11.31
N HIS A 12 -7.97 -0.27 -11.27
CA HIS A 12 -8.59 0.67 -12.23
C HIS A 12 -10.05 0.38 -12.54
N GLN A 13 -10.86 0.06 -11.52
CA GLN A 13 -12.29 -0.28 -11.68
C GLN A 13 -12.57 -1.42 -12.67
N SER A 14 -11.62 -2.30 -12.94
CA SER A 14 -11.84 -3.46 -13.79
C SER A 14 -12.67 -4.52 -13.05
N GLY A 15 -13.85 -4.82 -13.58
CA GLY A 15 -14.74 -5.82 -13.00
C GLY A 15 -14.13 -7.23 -13.02
N SER A 16 -13.28 -7.54 -13.99
CA SER A 16 -12.54 -8.81 -14.02
C SER A 16 -11.50 -8.86 -12.90
N HIS A 17 -10.73 -7.77 -12.67
CA HIS A 17 -9.76 -7.72 -11.58
C HIS A 17 -10.42 -7.86 -10.21
N TYR A 18 -11.58 -7.24 -9.99
CA TYR A 18 -12.31 -7.38 -8.72
C TYR A 18 -12.81 -8.80 -8.48
N ARG A 19 -13.30 -9.50 -9.52
CA ARG A 19 -13.70 -10.91 -9.41
C ARG A 19 -12.49 -11.80 -9.10
N TRP A 20 -11.40 -11.66 -9.83
CA TRP A 20 -10.17 -12.43 -9.56
C TRP A 20 -9.61 -12.17 -8.16
N LEU A 21 -9.68 -10.90 -7.69
CA LEU A 21 -9.28 -10.57 -6.33
C LEU A 21 -10.13 -11.29 -5.29
N LEU A 22 -11.45 -11.35 -5.49
CA LEU A 22 -12.34 -12.09 -4.60
C LEU A 22 -11.95 -13.57 -4.53
N ASP A 23 -11.72 -14.20 -5.67
CA ASP A 23 -11.30 -15.61 -5.75
C ASP A 23 -9.97 -15.84 -5.01
N GLU A 24 -9.00 -14.96 -5.21
CA GLU A 24 -7.69 -15.07 -4.55
C GLU A 24 -7.77 -14.81 -3.04
N VAL A 25 -8.56 -13.85 -2.60
CA VAL A 25 -8.78 -13.60 -1.17
C VAL A 25 -9.44 -14.81 -0.50
N GLN A 26 -10.42 -15.44 -1.16
CA GLN A 26 -11.04 -16.65 -0.66
C GLN A 26 -10.05 -17.82 -0.58
N ALA A 27 -9.19 -17.97 -1.58
CA ALA A 27 -8.21 -19.06 -1.64
C ALA A 27 -7.05 -18.85 -0.64
N LYS A 28 -6.50 -17.64 -0.55
CA LYS A 28 -5.32 -17.32 0.26
C LYS A 28 -5.65 -17.02 1.72
N ARG A 29 -6.88 -16.60 2.02
CA ARG A 29 -7.38 -16.25 3.37
C ARG A 29 -6.42 -15.30 4.11
N PRO A 30 -6.13 -14.13 3.55
CA PRO A 30 -5.24 -13.19 4.21
C PRO A 30 -5.89 -12.58 5.46
N ASP A 31 -5.07 -12.18 6.42
CA ASP A 31 -5.49 -11.39 7.58
C ASP A 31 -5.75 -9.93 7.19
N VAL A 32 -5.00 -9.45 6.18
CA VAL A 32 -5.09 -8.09 5.63
C VAL A 32 -5.07 -8.15 4.11
N VAL A 33 -5.96 -7.40 3.45
CA VAL A 33 -5.78 -7.02 2.04
C VAL A 33 -5.34 -5.55 2.00
N ALA A 34 -4.18 -5.29 1.39
CA ALA A 34 -3.61 -3.96 1.25
C ALA A 34 -3.70 -3.50 -0.21
N PHE A 35 -4.49 -2.45 -0.44
CA PHE A 35 -4.64 -1.80 -1.73
C PHE A 35 -3.62 -0.68 -1.86
N VAL A 36 -2.72 -0.79 -2.83
CA VAL A 36 -1.57 0.10 -2.98
C VAL A 36 -1.79 1.09 -4.12
N GLY A 37 -2.96 1.70 -4.13
CA GLY A 37 -3.37 2.76 -5.06
C GLY A 37 -4.02 2.26 -6.34
N ASP A 38 -4.66 3.20 -7.01
CA ASP A 38 -5.36 3.03 -8.30
C ASP A 38 -6.38 1.88 -8.30
N VAL A 39 -7.13 1.76 -7.19
CA VAL A 39 -8.32 0.90 -7.14
C VAL A 39 -9.38 1.43 -8.08
N LEU A 40 -9.56 2.76 -8.10
CA LEU A 40 -10.45 3.49 -8.99
C LEU A 40 -9.73 3.83 -10.31
N ASN A 41 -10.46 4.40 -11.25
CA ASN A 41 -9.91 4.81 -12.53
C ASN A 41 -10.30 6.25 -12.84
N ASP A 42 -9.50 6.93 -13.66
CA ASP A 42 -9.87 8.24 -14.20
C ASP A 42 -11.22 8.11 -14.92
N PRO A 43 -12.25 8.90 -14.54
CA PRO A 43 -13.56 8.83 -15.17
C PRO A 43 -13.53 9.08 -16.68
N ARG A 44 -12.48 9.74 -17.18
CA ARG A 44 -12.25 9.99 -18.61
C ARG A 44 -11.73 8.78 -19.38
N THR A 45 -11.26 7.75 -18.68
CA THR A 45 -10.72 6.55 -19.31
C THR A 45 -11.85 5.60 -19.71
N SER A 46 -11.96 5.29 -21.00
CA SER A 46 -12.90 4.27 -21.48
C SER A 46 -12.36 2.86 -21.21
N GLN A 47 -13.15 2.05 -20.55
CA GLN A 47 -12.85 0.64 -20.27
C GLN A 47 -14.14 -0.17 -20.36
N SER A 48 -14.11 -1.26 -21.14
CA SER A 48 -15.31 -2.05 -21.47
C SER A 48 -15.92 -2.82 -20.30
N ASP A 49 -15.11 -3.17 -19.27
CA ASP A 49 -15.53 -3.89 -18.08
C ASP A 49 -15.51 -3.03 -16.82
N ARG A 50 -15.56 -1.70 -16.98
CA ARG A 50 -15.53 -0.76 -15.88
C ARG A 50 -16.75 -0.92 -14.97
N VAL A 51 -16.48 -1.05 -13.68
CA VAL A 51 -17.47 -1.05 -12.59
C VAL A 51 -17.71 0.40 -12.13
N GLY A 52 -18.92 0.72 -11.69
CA GLY A 52 -19.23 2.00 -11.05
C GLY A 52 -18.45 2.21 -9.75
N THR A 53 -18.30 3.47 -9.34
CA THR A 53 -17.55 3.79 -8.10
C THR A 53 -18.24 3.25 -6.86
N GLU A 54 -19.56 3.33 -6.82
CA GLU A 54 -20.39 2.79 -5.75
C GLU A 54 -20.34 1.26 -5.72
N ASP A 55 -20.47 0.62 -6.90
CA ASP A 55 -20.35 -0.84 -7.04
C ASP A 55 -18.94 -1.33 -6.63
N ALA A 56 -17.91 -0.55 -6.95
CA ALA A 56 -16.54 -0.83 -6.51
C ALA A 56 -16.42 -0.82 -4.98
N ALA A 57 -17.03 0.16 -4.31
CA ALA A 57 -17.05 0.23 -2.85
C ALA A 57 -17.77 -0.99 -2.25
N GLU A 58 -18.92 -1.36 -2.81
CA GLU A 58 -19.67 -2.55 -2.39
C GLU A 58 -18.87 -3.84 -2.59
N LEU A 59 -18.32 -4.06 -3.78
CA LEU A 59 -17.54 -5.26 -4.09
C LEU A 59 -16.32 -5.41 -3.16
N LEU A 60 -15.59 -4.33 -2.94
CA LEU A 60 -14.39 -4.38 -2.10
C LEU A 60 -14.73 -4.48 -0.62
N SER A 61 -15.79 -3.84 -0.15
CA SER A 61 -16.22 -3.97 1.25
C SER A 61 -16.69 -5.37 1.61
N ASN A 62 -17.15 -6.14 0.63
CA ASN A 62 -17.61 -7.53 0.80
C ASN A 62 -16.49 -8.58 0.68
N LEU A 63 -15.23 -8.18 0.49
CA LEU A 63 -14.14 -9.16 0.47
C LEU A 63 -14.05 -9.93 1.79
N PRO A 64 -13.91 -11.27 1.77
CA PRO A 64 -13.86 -12.11 2.97
C PRO A 64 -12.49 -12.05 3.65
N CYS A 65 -12.12 -10.86 4.13
CA CYS A 65 -10.87 -10.60 4.81
C CYS A 65 -11.15 -9.74 6.05
N PRO A 66 -10.52 -10.00 7.21
CA PRO A 66 -10.77 -9.23 8.42
C PRO A 66 -10.46 -7.74 8.30
N GLN A 67 -9.41 -7.38 7.59
CA GLN A 67 -8.94 -6.01 7.49
C GLN A 67 -8.62 -5.61 6.05
N LEU A 68 -9.10 -4.43 5.65
CA LEU A 68 -8.82 -3.83 4.35
C LEU A 68 -8.14 -2.48 4.60
N VAL A 69 -6.96 -2.28 4.02
CA VAL A 69 -6.21 -1.02 4.12
C VAL A 69 -5.96 -0.46 2.72
N PHE A 70 -6.09 0.85 2.57
CA PHE A 70 -6.01 1.54 1.29
C PHE A 70 -4.96 2.64 1.34
N VAL A 71 -4.10 2.67 0.35
CA VAL A 71 -3.31 3.85 -0.03
C VAL A 71 -3.90 4.37 -1.33
N ARG A 72 -4.07 5.68 -1.46
CA ARG A 72 -4.57 6.28 -2.69
C ARG A 72 -3.46 6.38 -3.73
N GLY A 73 -3.81 6.11 -4.98
CA GLY A 73 -2.98 6.38 -6.14
C GLY A 73 -3.37 7.69 -6.84
N ASN A 74 -2.91 7.88 -8.05
CA ASN A 74 -3.18 9.11 -8.82
C ASN A 74 -4.55 9.10 -9.52
N HIS A 75 -5.22 7.97 -9.61
CA HIS A 75 -6.54 7.84 -10.24
C HIS A 75 -7.72 7.97 -9.26
N GLU A 76 -7.50 8.04 -7.94
CA GLU A 76 -8.58 8.17 -6.96
C GLU A 76 -9.10 9.60 -6.74
N GLN A 77 -8.53 10.61 -7.39
CA GLN A 77 -8.77 12.03 -7.06
C GLN A 77 -10.24 12.44 -7.08
N GLU A 78 -10.93 12.25 -8.22
CA GLU A 78 -12.28 12.76 -8.41
C GLU A 78 -13.35 11.86 -7.79
N ASP A 79 -13.17 10.55 -7.83
CA ASP A 79 -14.16 9.57 -7.42
C ASP A 79 -13.99 9.08 -5.98
N TRP A 80 -12.88 9.43 -5.30
CA TRP A 80 -12.63 9.02 -3.93
C TRP A 80 -13.73 9.45 -2.93
N PRO A 81 -14.26 10.68 -2.97
CA PRO A 81 -15.36 11.07 -2.10
C PRO A 81 -16.62 10.23 -2.30
N LYS A 82 -16.95 9.87 -3.55
CA LYS A 82 -18.08 8.99 -3.85
C LYS A 82 -17.86 7.57 -3.33
N PHE A 83 -16.65 7.05 -3.53
CA PHE A 83 -16.24 5.74 -3.01
C PHE A 83 -16.38 5.67 -1.49
N VAL A 84 -15.88 6.69 -0.77
CA VAL A 84 -16.00 6.79 0.69
C VAL A 84 -17.46 6.90 1.13
N ALA A 85 -18.27 7.69 0.41
CA ALA A 85 -19.69 7.86 0.73
C ALA A 85 -20.50 6.57 0.53
N ALA A 86 -20.13 5.74 -0.44
CA ALA A 86 -20.77 4.45 -0.72
C ALA A 86 -20.26 3.31 0.19
N TRP A 87 -19.13 3.51 0.87
CA TRP A 87 -18.57 2.48 1.74
C TRP A 87 -19.45 2.26 2.98
N PRO A 88 -19.78 0.99 3.34
CA PRO A 88 -20.64 0.70 4.47
C PRO A 88 -19.89 0.84 5.82
N LEU A 89 -19.59 2.07 6.21
CA LEU A 89 -18.77 2.42 7.40
C LEU A 89 -19.30 1.84 8.72
N HIS A 90 -20.62 1.61 8.82
CA HIS A 90 -21.26 1.01 9.99
C HIS A 90 -21.06 -0.50 10.10
N GLU A 91 -20.78 -1.16 8.99
CA GLU A 91 -20.51 -2.59 8.93
C GLU A 91 -19.00 -2.89 8.91
N ARG A 92 -18.26 -2.02 8.23
CA ARG A 92 -16.84 -2.21 8.00
C ARG A 92 -16.07 -0.90 7.98
N PRO A 93 -15.06 -0.69 8.85
CA PRO A 93 -14.26 0.53 8.83
C PRO A 93 -13.44 0.61 7.54
N LEU A 94 -13.42 1.79 6.92
CA LEU A 94 -12.53 2.12 5.82
C LEU A 94 -11.21 2.64 6.38
N VAL A 95 -10.13 1.86 6.23
CA VAL A 95 -8.80 2.25 6.69
C VAL A 95 -8.01 2.84 5.53
N ALA A 96 -8.04 4.16 5.39
CA ALA A 96 -7.28 4.89 4.37
C ALA A 96 -5.98 5.44 4.97
N LEU A 97 -4.84 5.05 4.40
CA LEU A 97 -3.50 5.34 4.90
C LEU A 97 -2.83 6.45 4.06
N SER A 98 -3.30 7.68 4.15
CA SER A 98 -2.60 8.84 3.56
C SER A 98 -1.78 9.54 4.63
N GLY A 99 -0.51 9.21 4.77
CA GLY A 99 0.33 9.68 5.88
C GLY A 99 -0.13 9.12 7.22
N ALA A 100 -0.62 7.89 7.25
CA ALA A 100 -1.19 7.25 8.43
C ALA A 100 -0.57 5.87 8.68
N VAL A 101 -0.80 5.36 9.88
CA VAL A 101 -0.33 4.06 10.35
C VAL A 101 -1.51 3.18 10.73
N HIS A 102 -1.42 1.91 10.35
CA HIS A 102 -2.34 0.87 10.80
C HIS A 102 -1.55 -0.25 11.48
N ILE A 103 -2.06 -0.73 12.61
CA ILE A 103 -1.40 -1.79 13.39
C ILE A 103 -2.23 -3.06 13.31
N VAL A 104 -1.60 -4.14 12.89
CA VAL A 104 -2.22 -5.47 12.82
C VAL A 104 -1.38 -6.44 13.61
N GLY A 105 -1.80 -6.75 14.83
CA GLY A 105 -0.96 -7.52 15.75
C GLY A 105 0.41 -6.86 15.94
N PRO A 106 1.51 -7.55 15.63
CA PRO A 106 2.85 -6.98 15.74
C PRO A 106 3.30 -6.18 14.50
N LEU A 107 2.56 -6.24 13.38
CA LEU A 107 2.92 -5.56 12.13
C LEU A 107 2.44 -4.10 12.15
N VAL A 108 3.35 -3.20 11.86
CA VAL A 108 3.08 -1.77 11.65
C VAL A 108 3.10 -1.47 10.16
N ILE A 109 1.96 -1.06 9.61
CA ILE A 109 1.79 -0.70 8.20
C ILE A 109 1.74 0.81 8.10
N VAL A 110 2.62 1.40 7.28
CA VAL A 110 2.69 2.85 7.04
C VAL A 110 2.25 3.12 5.61
N GLY A 111 1.25 3.96 5.42
CA GLY A 111 0.77 4.35 4.09
C GLY A 111 1.25 5.74 3.68
N PHE A 112 1.68 5.85 2.44
CA PHE A 112 2.17 7.08 1.83
C PHE A 112 1.20 7.54 0.75
N PRO A 113 0.85 8.84 0.69
CA PRO A 113 0.02 9.36 -0.39
C PRO A 113 0.79 9.37 -1.71
N CYS A 114 0.05 9.25 -2.82
CA CYS A 114 0.59 9.54 -4.14
C CYS A 114 0.75 11.05 -4.32
N HIS A 115 1.84 11.47 -4.95
CA HIS A 115 2.12 12.88 -5.25
C HIS A 115 1.88 13.25 -6.72
N THR A 116 1.91 12.27 -7.60
CA THR A 116 1.73 12.51 -9.03
C THR A 116 0.30 12.93 -9.31
N GLY A 117 0.12 14.15 -9.80
CA GLY A 117 -1.20 14.68 -10.14
C GLY A 117 -2.03 15.28 -8.99
N TRP A 118 -1.49 15.33 -7.79
CA TRP A 118 -2.15 15.95 -6.63
C TRP A 118 -1.64 17.37 -6.40
N GLU A 119 -2.52 18.35 -6.63
CA GLU A 119 -2.25 19.76 -6.29
C GLU A 119 -2.55 20.04 -4.80
N GLU A 120 -3.39 19.24 -4.18
CA GLU A 120 -3.71 19.40 -2.76
C GLU A 120 -2.58 18.88 -1.88
N PRO A 121 -2.09 19.75 -1.01
CA PRO A 121 -1.07 19.35 -0.05
C PRO A 121 -1.70 18.37 0.96
N TRP A 122 -1.14 17.19 1.06
CA TRP A 122 -1.57 16.13 1.99
C TRP A 122 -1.29 16.43 3.47
N TYR A 123 -0.81 17.63 3.76
CA TYR A 123 -0.55 18.13 5.13
C TYR A 123 -1.81 18.28 5.98
N GLU A 124 -3.00 18.25 5.39
CA GLU A 124 -4.26 18.31 6.15
C GLU A 124 -4.59 17.01 6.90
N THR A 125 -3.93 15.92 6.52
CA THR A 125 -4.07 14.66 7.25
C THR A 125 -2.95 14.52 8.28
N LEU A 126 -3.24 14.84 9.53
CA LEU A 126 -2.36 14.48 10.64
C LEU A 126 -2.11 12.98 10.65
N PRO A 127 -0.87 12.54 10.97
CA PRO A 127 -0.60 11.11 11.11
C PRO A 127 -1.59 10.49 12.09
N LYS A 128 -2.26 9.43 11.67
CA LYS A 128 -3.28 8.74 12.47
C LYS A 128 -2.84 7.31 12.75
N VAL A 129 -3.20 6.81 13.91
CA VAL A 129 -3.18 5.39 14.24
C VAL A 129 -4.63 4.95 14.36
N GLY A 130 -5.12 4.19 13.39
CA GLY A 130 -6.54 3.93 13.27
C GLY A 130 -7.29 5.26 13.13
N ASN A 131 -8.20 5.54 14.08
CA ASN A 131 -8.94 6.80 14.15
C ASN A 131 -8.30 7.85 15.07
N GLU A 132 -7.20 7.53 15.73
CA GLU A 132 -6.52 8.46 16.65
C GLU A 132 -5.50 9.32 15.91
N ILE A 133 -5.60 10.63 16.11
CA ILE A 133 -4.58 11.58 15.69
C ILE A 133 -3.38 11.43 16.61
N ILE A 134 -2.17 11.32 16.06
CA ILE A 134 -0.95 11.32 16.86
C ILE A 134 -0.70 12.75 17.34
N ASN A 135 -1.18 13.06 18.52
CA ASN A 135 -1.13 14.40 19.10
C ASN A 135 0.26 14.91 19.50
N ASP A 136 1.31 14.07 19.45
CA ASP A 136 2.69 14.49 19.73
C ASP A 136 3.28 15.45 18.69
N ILE A 137 2.55 15.68 17.61
CA ILE A 137 2.92 16.65 16.59
C ILE A 137 2.02 17.86 16.81
N SER A 138 2.50 18.80 17.58
CA SER A 138 1.93 20.15 17.61
C SER A 138 2.15 20.82 16.26
N LEU A 139 1.26 20.53 15.34
CA LEU A 139 1.22 21.13 14.00
C LEU A 139 0.48 22.47 13.98
N SER A 140 0.18 23.04 15.16
CA SER A 140 -0.53 24.30 15.28
C SER A 140 0.16 25.38 14.44
N GLY A 141 -0.41 25.66 13.28
CA GLY A 141 -0.05 26.77 12.41
C GLY A 141 1.04 26.53 11.36
N ARG A 142 1.59 25.33 11.20
CA ARG A 142 2.53 25.04 10.11
C ARG A 142 1.87 24.17 9.03
N LYS A 143 1.88 24.68 7.80
CA LYS A 143 1.62 23.86 6.61
C LYS A 143 2.82 22.92 6.44
N VAL A 144 2.62 21.62 6.66
CA VAL A 144 3.65 20.62 6.37
C VAL A 144 3.61 20.37 4.87
N LEU A 145 4.58 20.92 4.17
CA LEU A 145 4.72 20.69 2.73
C LEU A 145 5.07 19.23 2.48
N SER A 146 4.64 18.70 1.37
CA SER A 146 4.93 17.34 0.91
C SER A 146 6.43 16.99 0.84
N ALA A 147 7.31 17.99 0.99
CA ALA A 147 8.76 17.84 1.11
C ALA A 147 9.21 17.34 2.50
N ASP A 148 8.37 17.54 3.53
CA ASP A 148 8.76 17.33 4.92
C ASP A 148 8.34 15.96 5.46
N TYR A 149 8.52 14.89 4.65
CA TYR A 149 8.22 13.51 5.09
C TYR A 149 8.96 13.15 6.40
N GLU A 150 10.10 13.76 6.67
CA GLU A 150 10.84 13.58 7.91
C GLU A 150 10.05 14.10 9.12
N PHE A 151 9.29 15.14 8.91
CA PHE A 151 8.52 15.78 9.97
C PHE A 151 7.42 14.85 10.51
N TRP A 152 6.76 14.07 9.65
CA TRP A 152 5.73 13.16 10.11
C TRP A 152 6.23 11.72 10.33
N LEU A 153 7.26 11.26 9.59
CA LEU A 153 7.83 9.93 9.78
C LEU A 153 8.60 9.80 11.09
N SER A 154 9.35 10.83 11.48
CA SER A 154 10.15 10.78 12.70
C SER A 154 9.33 10.55 13.99
N PRO A 155 8.17 11.21 14.19
CA PRO A 155 7.28 10.89 15.30
C PRO A 155 6.69 9.46 15.23
N LEU A 156 6.33 9.00 14.04
CA LEU A 156 5.83 7.63 13.86
C LEU A 156 6.88 6.60 14.29
N ILE A 157 8.11 6.78 13.83
CA ILE A 157 9.24 5.90 14.19
C ILE A 157 9.53 5.94 15.69
N ARG A 158 9.49 7.11 16.32
CA ARG A 158 9.67 7.22 17.78
C ARG A 158 8.58 6.49 18.55
N ARG A 159 7.32 6.54 18.08
CA ARG A 159 6.19 5.91 18.75
C ARG A 159 6.12 4.41 18.52
N PHE A 160 6.38 3.94 17.30
CA PHE A 160 6.15 2.55 16.87
C PHE A 160 7.42 1.73 16.69
N GLY A 161 8.56 2.30 16.99
CA GLY A 161 9.85 1.65 16.85
C GLY A 161 10.53 1.88 15.50
N PRO A 162 11.67 1.26 15.25
CA PRO A 162 12.48 1.53 14.08
C PRO A 162 11.73 1.18 12.79
N ALA A 163 11.95 1.97 11.74
CA ALA A 163 11.34 1.73 10.43
C ALA A 163 11.65 0.33 9.88
N ALA A 164 12.78 -0.25 10.30
CA ALA A 164 13.17 -1.63 9.98
C ALA A 164 12.16 -2.70 10.44
N SER A 165 11.17 -2.37 11.26
CA SER A 165 10.07 -3.26 11.66
C SER A 165 8.76 -2.97 10.93
N THR A 166 8.74 -2.08 9.94
CA THR A 166 7.52 -1.60 9.29
C THR A 166 7.40 -2.05 7.85
N LEU A 167 6.14 -2.29 7.43
CA LEU A 167 5.75 -2.43 6.03
C LEU A 167 5.28 -1.07 5.50
N TRP A 168 5.90 -0.58 4.44
CA TRP A 168 5.52 0.67 3.81
C TRP A 168 4.73 0.42 2.53
N LEU A 169 3.54 1.02 2.45
CA LEU A 169 2.68 1.01 1.26
C LEU A 169 2.77 2.38 0.60
N MET A 170 3.19 2.42 -0.64
CA MET A 170 3.34 3.65 -1.42
C MET A 170 2.95 3.38 -2.87
N HIS A 171 2.01 4.15 -3.43
CA HIS A 171 1.59 3.91 -4.80
C HIS A 171 2.74 4.09 -5.80
N GLU A 172 3.43 5.24 -5.74
CA GLU A 172 4.62 5.51 -6.56
C GLU A 172 5.84 4.78 -5.99
N PRO A 173 6.54 3.95 -6.78
CA PRO A 173 7.69 3.20 -6.32
C PRO A 173 8.90 4.10 -6.02
N PRO A 174 9.82 3.68 -5.13
CA PRO A 174 11.15 4.27 -5.04
C PRO A 174 11.97 3.98 -6.29
N GLN A 175 13.06 4.72 -6.52
CA GLN A 175 13.94 4.55 -7.68
C GLN A 175 14.77 3.27 -7.57
N VAL A 176 14.15 2.16 -7.90
CA VAL A 176 14.76 0.84 -8.00
C VAL A 176 14.52 0.34 -9.42
N ARG A 177 15.59 0.22 -10.20
CA ARG A 177 15.53 -0.07 -11.64
C ARG A 177 14.78 -1.36 -11.97
N GLU A 178 14.88 -2.34 -11.11
CA GLU A 178 14.29 -3.67 -11.27
C GLU A 178 12.76 -3.64 -11.20
N ILE A 179 12.19 -2.63 -10.55
CA ILE A 179 10.74 -2.58 -10.30
C ILE A 179 10.03 -1.43 -10.99
N ALA A 180 10.76 -0.38 -11.42
CA ALA A 180 10.12 0.76 -12.05
C ALA A 180 11.05 1.56 -12.95
N ARG A 181 10.43 2.21 -13.95
CA ARG A 181 11.11 3.16 -14.83
C ARG A 181 11.35 4.48 -14.07
N PRO A 182 12.45 5.21 -14.37
CA PRO A 182 12.82 6.42 -13.63
C PRO A 182 11.70 7.47 -13.52
N TYR A 183 10.89 7.64 -14.57
CA TYR A 183 9.81 8.63 -14.58
C TYR A 183 8.53 8.20 -13.83
N ALA A 184 8.41 6.92 -13.51
CA ALA A 184 7.34 6.38 -12.67
C ALA A 184 7.71 6.33 -11.18
N CYS A 185 8.97 6.64 -10.85
CA CYS A 185 9.45 6.62 -9.49
C CYS A 185 9.27 7.96 -8.77
N ASN A 186 9.11 7.90 -7.46
CA ASN A 186 9.12 9.09 -6.63
C ASN A 186 10.47 9.26 -5.92
N PRO A 187 11.27 10.28 -6.30
CA PRO A 187 12.60 10.50 -5.70
C PRO A 187 12.52 10.88 -4.21
N ARG A 188 11.39 11.39 -3.72
CA ARG A 188 11.18 11.68 -2.28
C ARG A 188 11.07 10.40 -1.48
N TRP A 189 10.29 9.45 -2.00
CA TRP A 189 10.16 8.13 -1.36
C TRP A 189 11.46 7.35 -1.40
N THR A 190 12.24 7.49 -2.49
CA THR A 190 13.61 6.94 -2.57
C THR A 190 14.45 7.41 -1.40
N LYS A 191 14.54 8.73 -1.19
CA LYS A 191 15.31 9.32 -0.07
C LYS A 191 14.77 8.89 1.30
N ALA A 192 13.44 8.78 1.44
CA ALA A 192 12.84 8.30 2.68
C ALA A 192 13.23 6.85 2.97
N VAL A 193 13.17 5.97 1.97
CA VAL A 193 13.56 4.55 2.10
C VAL A 193 15.04 4.44 2.44
N GLU A 194 15.92 5.14 1.74
CA GLU A 194 17.36 5.14 2.00
C GLU A 194 17.69 5.59 3.44
N ARG A 195 16.99 6.62 3.92
CA ARG A 195 17.21 7.17 5.26
C ARG A 195 16.67 6.31 6.37
N PHE A 196 15.41 5.90 6.27
CA PHE A 196 14.71 5.23 7.36
C PHE A 196 14.77 3.70 7.29
N ARG A 197 15.09 3.14 6.13
CA ARG A 197 15.31 1.71 5.91
C ARG A 197 14.17 0.84 6.44
N PRO A 198 12.93 1.01 5.93
CA PRO A 198 11.83 0.13 6.30
C PRO A 198 12.18 -1.31 5.95
N LEU A 199 11.51 -2.25 6.60
CA LEU A 199 11.69 -3.67 6.33
C LEU A 199 11.37 -4.02 4.87
N LEU A 200 10.26 -3.49 4.39
CA LEU A 200 9.70 -3.81 3.09
C LEU A 200 8.87 -2.63 2.57
N THR A 201 8.97 -2.34 1.28
CA THR A 201 8.05 -1.44 0.60
C THR A 201 7.25 -2.18 -0.46
N VAL A 202 5.98 -1.81 -0.62
CA VAL A 202 5.11 -2.30 -1.70
C VAL A 202 4.55 -1.12 -2.46
N SER A 203 4.63 -1.18 -3.78
CA SER A 203 4.16 -0.14 -4.70
C SER A 203 3.37 -0.70 -5.88
N GLY A 204 2.79 0.18 -6.67
CA GLY A 204 2.13 -0.06 -7.96
C GLY A 204 2.63 0.93 -9.00
N HIS A 205 1.70 1.61 -9.71
CA HIS A 205 1.92 2.74 -10.61
C HIS A 205 2.68 2.41 -11.90
N ASP A 206 3.85 1.80 -11.86
CA ASP A 206 4.52 1.33 -13.06
C ASP A 206 4.04 -0.07 -13.46
N HIS A 207 3.03 -0.12 -14.31
CA HIS A 207 2.47 -1.38 -14.80
C HIS A 207 3.42 -2.13 -15.73
N HIS A 208 4.32 -1.41 -16.42
CA HIS A 208 5.11 -1.97 -17.50
C HIS A 208 6.32 -2.75 -17.01
N THR A 209 7.04 -2.23 -16.02
CA THR A 209 8.30 -2.86 -15.60
C THR A 209 8.12 -4.29 -15.13
N PRO A 210 7.18 -4.61 -14.23
CA PRO A 210 6.94 -6.00 -13.85
C PRO A 210 6.51 -6.88 -15.02
N MET A 211 5.67 -6.38 -15.91
CA MET A 211 5.21 -7.14 -17.08
C MET A 211 6.28 -7.35 -18.13
N GLN A 212 7.04 -6.30 -18.46
CA GLN A 212 7.97 -6.31 -19.57
C GLN A 212 9.26 -7.07 -19.24
N TYR A 213 9.74 -6.94 -18.02
CA TYR A 213 11.02 -7.51 -17.59
C TYR A 213 10.87 -8.72 -16.67
N ASN A 214 9.64 -9.09 -16.35
CA ASN A 214 9.34 -10.19 -15.43
C ASN A 214 10.02 -10.03 -14.06
N THR A 215 10.17 -8.76 -13.62
CA THR A 215 10.79 -8.38 -12.36
C THR A 215 9.80 -7.62 -11.50
N TRP A 216 9.63 -8.01 -10.27
CA TRP A 216 8.65 -7.44 -9.35
C TRP A 216 9.27 -7.03 -8.02
N HIS A 217 10.54 -7.29 -7.80
CA HIS A 217 11.27 -6.93 -6.61
C HIS A 217 12.69 -6.43 -6.93
N GLY A 218 13.24 -5.64 -6.04
CA GLY A 218 14.60 -5.16 -6.04
C GLY A 218 14.99 -4.66 -4.65
N GLU A 219 16.20 -4.18 -4.50
CA GLU A 219 16.71 -3.73 -3.21
C GLU A 219 17.14 -2.27 -3.27
N LEU A 220 16.84 -1.53 -2.20
CA LEU A 220 17.34 -0.19 -1.96
C LEU A 220 18.02 -0.15 -0.58
N GLY A 221 19.34 -0.31 -0.58
CA GLY A 221 20.11 -0.54 0.64
C GLY A 221 19.74 -1.86 1.32
N ALA A 222 19.18 -1.81 2.52
CA ALA A 222 18.71 -2.98 3.27
C ALA A 222 17.21 -3.26 3.08
N THR A 223 16.50 -2.42 2.35
CA THR A 223 15.05 -2.52 2.14
C THR A 223 14.77 -3.31 0.88
N VAL A 224 13.92 -4.33 0.98
CA VAL A 224 13.34 -4.99 -0.20
C VAL A 224 12.17 -4.16 -0.70
N CYS A 225 12.18 -3.82 -1.98
CA CYS A 225 11.15 -3.02 -2.64
C CYS A 225 10.39 -3.89 -3.64
N LEU A 226 9.08 -3.87 -3.54
CA LEU A 226 8.18 -4.61 -4.42
C LEU A 226 7.37 -3.66 -5.29
N ASN A 227 7.12 -4.06 -6.54
CA ASN A 227 6.08 -3.46 -7.36
C ASN A 227 5.14 -4.57 -7.83
N VAL A 228 3.88 -4.49 -7.39
CA VAL A 228 2.86 -5.48 -7.77
C VAL A 228 2.50 -5.37 -9.24
N GLY A 229 2.58 -4.17 -9.81
CA GLY A 229 2.21 -3.92 -11.19
C GLY A 229 0.73 -4.17 -11.48
N ARG A 230 0.41 -4.21 -12.77
CA ARG A 230 -0.94 -4.52 -13.28
C ARG A 230 -0.84 -5.56 -14.39
N GLY A 231 -1.64 -6.60 -14.33
CA GLY A 231 -1.84 -7.51 -15.45
C GLY A 231 -3.04 -7.11 -16.31
N VAL A 232 -2.97 -7.35 -17.62
CA VAL A 232 -4.10 -7.17 -18.53
C VAL A 232 -5.02 -8.39 -18.52
N MET A 233 -4.44 -9.58 -18.47
CA MET A 233 -5.13 -10.87 -18.60
C MET A 233 -5.15 -11.68 -17.29
N SER A 234 -4.62 -11.12 -16.21
CA SER A 234 -4.55 -11.76 -14.89
C SER A 234 -4.41 -10.72 -13.81
N LEU A 235 -4.82 -11.06 -12.59
CA LEU A 235 -4.54 -10.24 -11.43
C LEU A 235 -3.05 -10.35 -11.06
N HIS A 236 -2.38 -9.22 -10.88
CA HIS A 236 -1.07 -9.16 -10.25
C HIS A 236 -1.24 -8.86 -8.77
N TYR A 237 -0.59 -9.62 -7.92
CA TYR A 237 -0.62 -9.43 -6.47
C TYR A 237 0.57 -10.12 -5.81
N CYS A 238 0.88 -9.72 -4.58
CA CYS A 238 1.85 -10.43 -3.74
C CYS A 238 1.17 -10.92 -2.45
N VAL A 239 1.59 -12.08 -1.99
CA VAL A 239 1.26 -12.61 -0.66
C VAL A 239 2.51 -12.51 0.21
N LEU A 240 2.38 -11.83 1.33
CA LEU A 240 3.44 -11.60 2.31
C LEU A 240 3.11 -12.40 3.57
N ASP A 241 3.87 -13.44 3.85
CA ASP A 241 3.73 -14.23 5.07
C ASP A 241 4.81 -13.80 6.08
N PHE A 242 4.39 -13.17 7.16
CA PHE A 242 5.25 -12.71 8.25
C PHE A 242 5.24 -13.75 9.38
N GLU A 243 6.42 -14.20 9.79
CA GLU A 243 6.61 -15.06 10.96
C GLU A 243 7.18 -14.22 12.11
N PHE A 244 6.41 -14.05 13.19
CA PHE A 244 6.84 -13.31 14.37
C PHE A 244 7.18 -14.25 15.52
N PRO A 245 8.28 -14.00 16.26
CA PRO A 245 8.63 -14.78 17.44
C PRO A 245 7.65 -14.47 18.59
N GLU A 246 7.40 -15.46 19.44
CA GLU A 246 6.51 -15.27 20.60
C GLU A 246 7.11 -14.31 21.64
N SER A 247 8.44 -14.31 21.79
CA SER A 247 9.14 -13.56 22.83
C SER A 247 9.40 -12.08 22.51
N LYS A 248 9.41 -11.68 21.22
CA LYS A 248 9.63 -10.29 20.76
C LYS A 248 8.86 -10.05 19.46
N PRO A 249 7.57 -9.77 19.53
CA PRO A 249 6.74 -9.70 18.32
C PRO A 249 6.97 -8.46 17.44
N CYS A 250 7.86 -7.54 17.80
CA CYS A 250 8.04 -6.29 17.07
C CYS A 250 8.85 -6.40 15.76
N LEU A 251 9.58 -7.51 15.56
CA LEU A 251 10.34 -7.76 14.33
C LEU A 251 10.10 -9.20 13.88
N PRO A 252 9.67 -9.42 12.62
CA PRO A 252 9.51 -10.77 12.11
C PRO A 252 10.87 -11.48 12.01
N THR A 253 10.88 -12.77 12.23
CA THR A 253 12.08 -13.62 12.03
C THR A 253 12.25 -13.99 10.57
N ARG A 254 11.15 -14.01 9.83
CA ARG A 254 11.12 -14.36 8.42
C ARG A 254 9.93 -13.71 7.74
N ILE A 255 10.13 -13.29 6.49
CA ILE A 255 9.05 -12.90 5.60
C ILE A 255 9.20 -13.71 4.31
N THR A 256 8.14 -14.39 3.93
CA THR A 256 8.04 -15.03 2.64
C THR A 256 7.15 -14.19 1.75
N VAL A 257 7.65 -13.81 0.57
CA VAL A 257 6.89 -13.06 -0.44
C VAL A 257 6.69 -13.94 -1.64
N GLU A 258 5.45 -14.22 -1.98
CA GLU A 258 5.05 -14.88 -3.21
C GLU A 258 4.39 -13.88 -4.14
N ALA A 259 4.88 -13.78 -5.39
CA ALA A 259 4.30 -12.88 -6.39
C ALA A 259 3.59 -13.65 -7.51
N PHE A 260 2.42 -13.14 -7.90
CA PHE A 260 1.54 -13.70 -8.91
C PHE A 260 1.30 -12.69 -10.05
N PRO A 261 1.24 -13.13 -11.30
CA PRO A 261 1.17 -14.52 -11.76
C PRO A 261 2.54 -15.23 -11.90
N TRP A 262 3.65 -14.59 -11.55
CA TRP A 262 5.01 -15.13 -11.79
C TRP A 262 5.29 -16.43 -11.04
N LYS A 263 4.56 -16.71 -9.97
CA LYS A 263 4.77 -17.87 -9.08
C LYS A 263 6.21 -17.95 -8.58
N SER A 264 6.81 -16.78 -8.36
CA SER A 264 8.17 -16.64 -7.84
C SER A 264 8.13 -16.19 -6.39
N GLN A 265 9.17 -16.56 -5.65
CA GLN A 265 9.23 -16.35 -4.21
C GLN A 265 10.54 -15.70 -3.80
N VAL A 266 10.47 -14.80 -2.84
CA VAL A 266 11.62 -14.23 -2.13
C VAL A 266 11.46 -14.44 -0.64
N VAL A 267 12.54 -14.81 0.03
CA VAL A 267 12.59 -14.96 1.49
C VAL A 267 13.50 -13.89 2.07
N ILE A 268 12.94 -13.09 2.97
CA ILE A 268 13.62 -12.00 3.66
C ILE A 268 13.85 -12.42 5.10
N GLN A 269 15.09 -12.36 5.55
CA GLN A 269 15.47 -12.56 6.95
C GLN A 269 15.91 -11.21 7.51
N PRO A 270 15.05 -10.53 8.26
CA PRO A 270 15.41 -9.26 8.91
C PRO A 270 16.60 -9.46 9.84
N LYS A 271 17.57 -8.55 9.76
CA LYS A 271 18.81 -8.58 10.56
C LYS A 271 18.68 -7.76 11.82
#